data_3345f834d2ca6dd9b0b82234174fcd6b
#
_entry.id   3345f834d2ca6dd9b0b82234174fcd6b
#
_cell.length_a   1.000
_cell.length_b   1.000
_cell.length_c   1.000
_cell.angle_alpha   90.00
_cell.angle_beta   90.00
_cell.angle_gamma   90.00
#
_symmetry.space_group_name_H-M   'P 1'
#
loop_
_entity.id
_entity.type
_entity.pdbx_description
1 polymer ?
#
loop_
_entity_poly.entity_id
_entity_poly.type
_entity_poly.pdbx_seq_one_letter_code
_entity_poly.pdbx_strand_id
1 'polypeptide(L)'
;MKIMFSAGEASGDTHGASVAKALLSKYPDATLFGMGGDLMKAAGVDIIYDIEQLGFIGIVEIIKHLPTFFKLRTFLKEAMLREKPDVLVCIDYPGFNMKLAKVAHDLGIPVVYYIAPTIWAWNKGRGKDIAKTVTKVASIFPFEAEAYQEFGVDVEFVGNPLVDIVKPTMTREEACAHFGAFPEARNILLMPGSRKQEVQGLLPTMLSAAEELAKSRSDLAFFLPRAHTIPRADLEAIIQKYSVPITITEGNNYDLMQICTACIAASGTATLETALMNVPTLLIYKVAPITYGIGKLLVNIKDIGLPNIIAKRRVIPELLQGEVTVSNVCHEMSQILDDTAIYEQMKLDLAQVKVDLGAPGAVQRVADVIASVAMKEA
;
A
#
# COMPACT_ATOMS: atom_id res chain seq x y z
N MET A 1 -19.23 -2.48 24.24
CA MET A 1 -18.82 -3.01 22.92
C MET A 1 -17.43 -3.62 23.07
N LYS A 2 -17.28 -4.90 22.71
CA LYS A 2 -16.04 -5.64 22.83
C LYS A 2 -15.57 -6.08 21.44
N ILE A 3 -14.43 -5.60 20.99
CA ILE A 3 -13.94 -5.78 19.62
C ILE A 3 -12.63 -6.56 19.64
N MET A 4 -12.59 -7.65 18.86
CA MET A 4 -11.36 -8.41 18.67
C MET A 4 -10.72 -8.06 17.34
N PHE A 5 -9.43 -7.73 17.34
CA PHE A 5 -8.63 -7.43 16.15
C PHE A 5 -7.74 -8.61 15.74
N SER A 6 -7.52 -8.75 14.44
CA SER A 6 -6.53 -9.66 13.87
C SER A 6 -5.74 -8.95 12.77
N ALA A 7 -4.57 -8.43 13.12
CA ALA A 7 -3.58 -7.87 12.21
C ALA A 7 -2.31 -8.73 12.30
N GLY A 8 -1.84 -9.28 11.19
CA GLY A 8 -0.73 -10.25 11.16
C GLY A 8 0.60 -9.71 10.65
N GLU A 9 0.66 -8.43 10.25
CA GLU A 9 1.84 -7.79 9.68
C GLU A 9 1.96 -6.34 10.16
N ALA A 10 3.15 -5.75 10.03
CA ALA A 10 3.40 -4.37 10.47
C ALA A 10 2.48 -3.32 9.80
N SER A 11 2.12 -3.53 8.53
CA SER A 11 1.13 -2.69 7.84
C SER A 11 -0.25 -2.78 8.49
N GLY A 12 -0.68 -4.01 8.83
CA GLY A 12 -1.92 -4.26 9.54
C GLY A 12 -1.94 -3.64 10.94
N ASP A 13 -0.81 -3.68 11.66
CA ASP A 13 -0.65 -3.03 12.96
C ASP A 13 -0.84 -1.49 12.85
N THR A 14 -0.23 -0.86 11.84
CA THR A 14 -0.40 0.58 11.57
C THR A 14 -1.86 0.95 11.31
N HIS A 15 -2.53 0.19 10.45
CA HIS A 15 -3.94 0.41 10.14
C HIS A 15 -4.84 0.13 11.36
N GLY A 16 -4.57 -0.96 12.09
CA GLY A 16 -5.28 -1.33 13.31
C GLY A 16 -5.17 -0.27 14.40
N ALA A 17 -3.98 0.29 14.60
CA ALA A 17 -3.75 1.37 15.56
C ALA A 17 -4.57 2.62 15.22
N SER A 18 -4.64 2.99 13.94
CA SER A 18 -5.43 4.15 13.50
C SER A 18 -6.93 3.93 13.74
N VAL A 19 -7.44 2.75 13.41
CA VAL A 19 -8.85 2.37 13.64
C VAL A 19 -9.16 2.28 15.13
N ALA A 20 -8.27 1.73 15.96
CA ALA A 20 -8.42 1.64 17.42
C ALA A 20 -8.55 3.03 18.05
N LYS A 21 -7.69 3.98 17.64
CA LYS A 21 -7.79 5.39 18.10
C LYS A 21 -9.12 6.02 17.72
N ALA A 22 -9.58 5.83 16.49
CA ALA A 22 -10.88 6.36 16.04
C ALA A 22 -12.05 5.77 16.83
N LEU A 23 -12.04 4.45 17.06
CA LEU A 23 -13.05 3.76 17.87
C LEU A 23 -13.08 4.30 19.30
N LEU A 24 -11.93 4.35 19.99
CA LEU A 24 -11.85 4.81 21.38
C LEU A 24 -12.20 6.30 21.52
N SER A 25 -11.89 7.11 20.52
CA SER A 25 -12.32 8.52 20.50
C SER A 25 -13.84 8.67 20.46
N LYS A 26 -14.54 7.79 19.76
CA LYS A 26 -16.01 7.84 19.61
C LYS A 26 -16.74 7.00 20.65
N TYR A 27 -16.13 5.91 21.10
CA TYR A 27 -16.66 4.93 22.05
C TYR A 27 -15.62 4.65 23.15
N PRO A 28 -15.45 5.58 24.12
CA PRO A 28 -14.41 5.43 25.16
C PRO A 28 -14.51 4.19 26.01
N ASP A 29 -15.73 3.64 26.19
CA ASP A 29 -15.99 2.44 26.98
C ASP A 29 -15.82 1.13 26.16
N ALA A 30 -15.36 1.21 24.91
CA ALA A 30 -15.10 0.02 24.10
C ALA A 30 -13.88 -0.73 24.61
N THR A 31 -13.98 -2.05 24.70
CA THR A 31 -12.85 -2.91 25.00
C THR A 31 -12.28 -3.45 23.71
N LEU A 32 -11.01 -3.15 23.44
CA LEU A 32 -10.29 -3.56 22.24
C LEU A 32 -9.20 -4.56 22.62
N PHE A 33 -9.16 -5.72 21.99
CA PHE A 33 -8.14 -6.74 22.23
C PHE A 33 -7.85 -7.55 20.96
N GLY A 34 -6.75 -8.31 20.95
CA GLY A 34 -6.51 -9.21 19.82
C GLY A 34 -5.05 -9.41 19.45
N MET A 35 -4.82 -9.77 18.19
CA MET A 35 -3.51 -9.95 17.58
C MET A 35 -3.09 -8.66 16.89
N GLY A 36 -1.90 -8.16 17.20
CA GLY A 36 -1.33 -6.93 16.67
C GLY A 36 0.08 -6.71 17.16
N GLY A 37 0.61 -5.52 16.96
CA GLY A 37 1.94 -5.10 17.41
C GLY A 37 1.93 -3.90 18.34
N ASP A 38 3.10 -3.27 18.47
CA ASP A 38 3.33 -2.16 19.39
C ASP A 38 2.47 -0.92 19.08
N LEU A 39 2.16 -0.65 17.81
CA LEU A 39 1.35 0.51 17.44
C LEU A 39 -0.10 0.34 17.90
N MET A 40 -0.69 -0.84 17.73
CA MET A 40 -2.03 -1.13 18.25
C MET A 40 -2.05 -1.11 19.78
N LYS A 41 -1.00 -1.67 20.44
CA LYS A 41 -0.85 -1.60 21.89
C LYS A 41 -0.81 -0.17 22.38
N ALA A 42 0.00 0.70 21.77
CA ALA A 42 0.06 2.13 22.08
C ALA A 42 -1.25 2.87 21.80
N ALA A 43 -2.09 2.33 20.90
CA ALA A 43 -3.42 2.86 20.58
C ALA A 43 -4.53 2.36 21.54
N GLY A 44 -4.21 1.57 22.57
CA GLY A 44 -5.15 1.11 23.58
C GLY A 44 -5.76 -0.28 23.33
N VAL A 45 -5.20 -1.06 22.42
CA VAL A 45 -5.59 -2.46 22.20
C VAL A 45 -4.83 -3.38 23.16
N ASP A 46 -5.53 -4.24 23.87
CA ASP A 46 -4.92 -5.32 24.69
C ASP A 46 -4.38 -6.41 23.74
N ILE A 47 -3.07 -6.46 23.57
CA ILE A 47 -2.41 -7.41 22.65
C ILE A 47 -2.26 -8.76 23.36
N ILE A 48 -3.11 -9.71 23.00
CA ILE A 48 -3.08 -11.09 23.53
C ILE A 48 -2.13 -11.99 22.70
N TYR A 49 -1.74 -11.58 21.50
CA TYR A 49 -0.72 -12.24 20.69
C TYR A 49 0.04 -11.20 19.87
N ASP A 50 1.36 -11.13 20.12
CA ASP A 50 2.23 -10.17 19.46
C ASP A 50 2.74 -10.72 18.12
N ILE A 51 2.62 -9.89 17.06
CA ILE A 51 3.05 -10.26 15.71
C ILE A 51 4.56 -10.42 15.56
N GLU A 52 5.37 -9.85 16.45
CA GLU A 52 6.82 -10.10 16.47
C GLU A 52 7.12 -11.61 16.64
N GLN A 53 6.25 -12.34 17.35
CA GLN A 53 6.37 -13.79 17.52
C GLN A 53 6.17 -14.59 16.22
N LEU A 54 5.56 -13.99 15.18
CA LEU A 54 5.40 -14.64 13.88
C LEU A 54 6.70 -14.63 13.07
N GLY A 55 7.64 -13.77 13.43
CA GLY A 55 8.90 -13.57 12.71
C GLY A 55 8.68 -13.00 11.29
N PHE A 56 9.77 -12.65 10.63
CA PHE A 56 9.75 -12.29 9.19
C PHE A 56 9.67 -13.58 8.36
N ILE A 57 8.46 -14.06 8.11
CA ILE A 57 8.26 -15.32 7.37
C ILE A 57 8.20 -15.01 5.89
N GLY A 58 9.28 -15.29 5.16
CA GLY A 58 9.28 -15.36 3.70
C GLY A 58 8.41 -16.51 3.20
N ILE A 59 7.98 -16.45 1.92
CA ILE A 59 7.07 -17.43 1.31
C ILE A 59 7.56 -18.89 1.47
N VAL A 60 8.88 -19.12 1.47
CA VAL A 60 9.50 -20.46 1.65
C VAL A 60 9.40 -20.93 3.12
N GLU A 61 9.36 -20.03 4.08
CA GLU A 61 9.26 -20.32 5.52
C GLU A 61 7.84 -20.63 5.97
N ILE A 62 6.82 -20.13 5.27
CA ILE A 62 5.39 -20.38 5.56
C ILE A 62 5.11 -21.87 5.68
N ILE A 63 5.69 -22.73 4.83
CA ILE A 63 5.47 -24.18 4.83
C ILE A 63 6.05 -24.80 6.10
N LYS A 64 7.19 -24.35 6.61
CA LYS A 64 7.83 -24.84 7.83
C LYS A 64 7.07 -24.43 9.10
N HIS A 65 6.31 -23.33 9.05
CA HIS A 65 5.59 -22.77 10.19
C HIS A 65 4.07 -23.05 10.19
N LEU A 66 3.58 -23.91 9.30
CA LEU A 66 2.17 -24.36 9.32
C LEU A 66 1.67 -24.79 10.72
N PRO A 67 2.42 -25.56 11.53
CA PRO A 67 2.00 -25.91 12.90
C PRO A 67 1.78 -24.69 13.78
N THR A 68 2.60 -23.65 13.64
CA THR A 68 2.47 -22.39 14.40
C THR A 68 1.16 -21.67 14.05
N PHE A 69 0.80 -21.61 12.78
CA PHE A 69 -0.48 -21.03 12.35
C PHE A 69 -1.70 -21.82 12.85
N PHE A 70 -1.61 -23.13 12.93
CA PHE A 70 -2.67 -23.95 13.52
C PHE A 70 -2.81 -23.68 15.02
N LYS A 71 -1.70 -23.62 15.77
CA LYS A 71 -1.70 -23.28 17.20
C LYS A 71 -2.25 -21.87 17.44
N LEU A 72 -1.82 -20.89 16.66
CA LEU A 72 -2.31 -19.51 16.74
C LEU A 72 -3.82 -19.44 16.50
N ARG A 73 -4.31 -20.12 15.46
CA ARG A 73 -5.76 -20.16 15.19
C ARG A 73 -6.54 -20.79 16.34
N THR A 74 -6.02 -21.87 16.97
CA THR A 74 -6.64 -22.49 18.12
C THR A 74 -6.64 -21.53 19.31
N PHE A 75 -5.52 -20.87 19.60
CA PHE A 75 -5.39 -19.87 20.67
C PHE A 75 -6.41 -18.72 20.50
N LEU A 76 -6.51 -18.16 19.29
CA LEU A 76 -7.46 -17.07 19.03
C LEU A 76 -8.92 -17.56 19.08
N LYS A 77 -9.20 -18.81 18.69
CA LYS A 77 -10.52 -19.43 18.89
C LYS A 77 -10.88 -19.55 20.37
N GLU A 78 -9.95 -20.00 21.22
CA GLU A 78 -10.15 -20.08 22.66
C GLU A 78 -10.37 -18.68 23.27
N ALA A 79 -9.64 -17.68 22.79
CA ALA A 79 -9.87 -16.29 23.18
C ALA A 79 -11.27 -15.81 22.80
N MET A 80 -11.76 -16.11 21.60
CA MET A 80 -13.14 -15.77 21.16
C MET A 80 -14.19 -16.44 22.08
N LEU A 81 -14.01 -17.71 22.43
CA LEU A 81 -14.94 -18.44 23.30
C LEU A 81 -14.98 -17.87 24.73
N ARG A 82 -13.82 -17.46 25.25
CA ARG A 82 -13.68 -16.89 26.59
C ARG A 82 -14.20 -15.46 26.65
N GLU A 83 -13.77 -14.61 25.71
CA GLU A 83 -14.01 -13.17 25.74
C GLU A 83 -15.33 -12.77 25.08
N LYS A 84 -15.89 -13.62 24.21
CA LYS A 84 -17.16 -13.39 23.49
C LYS A 84 -17.23 -12.00 22.87
N PRO A 85 -16.35 -11.65 21.91
CA PRO A 85 -16.38 -10.34 21.27
C PRO A 85 -17.67 -10.15 20.47
N ASP A 86 -18.17 -8.91 20.42
CA ASP A 86 -19.32 -8.50 19.62
C ASP A 86 -19.00 -8.51 18.11
N VAL A 87 -17.71 -8.37 17.76
CA VAL A 87 -17.22 -8.41 16.36
C VAL A 87 -15.74 -8.80 16.31
N LEU A 88 -15.38 -9.59 15.29
CA LEU A 88 -13.99 -9.79 14.86
C LEU A 88 -13.65 -8.84 13.72
N VAL A 89 -12.58 -8.06 13.83
CA VAL A 89 -12.04 -7.19 12.79
C VAL A 89 -10.78 -7.83 12.22
N CYS A 90 -10.86 -8.33 10.99
CA CYS A 90 -9.72 -8.81 10.21
C CYS A 90 -9.10 -7.65 9.42
N ILE A 91 -7.80 -7.44 9.55
CA ILE A 91 -7.07 -6.39 8.82
C ILE A 91 -6.01 -7.05 7.95
N ASP A 92 -6.14 -6.93 6.62
CA ASP A 92 -5.21 -7.52 5.65
C ASP A 92 -4.93 -9.01 5.94
N TYR A 93 -3.70 -9.51 5.65
CA TYR A 93 -3.19 -10.85 6.01
C TYR A 93 -4.10 -12.02 5.59
N PRO A 94 -4.52 -12.07 4.30
CA PRO A 94 -5.60 -12.95 3.86
C PRO A 94 -5.33 -14.43 4.04
N GLY A 95 -4.08 -14.88 3.98
CA GLY A 95 -3.71 -16.28 4.16
C GLY A 95 -4.15 -16.87 5.50
N PHE A 96 -4.16 -16.07 6.55
CA PHE A 96 -4.59 -16.42 7.90
C PHE A 96 -6.01 -15.92 8.21
N ASN A 97 -6.28 -14.65 7.96
CA ASN A 97 -7.51 -13.99 8.38
C ASN A 97 -8.77 -14.58 7.73
N MET A 98 -8.71 -15.08 6.49
CA MET A 98 -9.84 -15.82 5.89
C MET A 98 -10.20 -17.08 6.68
N LYS A 99 -9.18 -17.80 7.22
CA LYS A 99 -9.42 -19.00 8.04
C LYS A 99 -9.92 -18.63 9.44
N LEU A 100 -9.47 -17.50 9.98
CA LEU A 100 -9.94 -17.00 11.28
C LEU A 100 -11.37 -16.47 11.18
N ALA A 101 -11.71 -15.75 10.09
CA ALA A 101 -13.07 -15.29 9.80
C ALA A 101 -14.07 -16.46 9.76
N LYS A 102 -13.67 -17.60 9.14
CA LYS A 102 -14.49 -18.80 9.17
C LYS A 102 -14.70 -19.31 10.60
N VAL A 103 -13.68 -19.32 11.45
CA VAL A 103 -13.81 -19.74 12.86
C VAL A 103 -14.76 -18.84 13.62
N ALA A 104 -14.67 -17.50 13.44
CA ALA A 104 -15.56 -16.56 14.08
C ALA A 104 -17.01 -16.75 13.61
N HIS A 105 -17.23 -16.88 12.29
CA HIS A 105 -18.54 -17.19 11.72
C HIS A 105 -19.15 -18.47 12.30
N ASP A 106 -18.37 -19.56 12.38
CA ASP A 106 -18.83 -20.85 12.94
C ASP A 106 -19.17 -20.73 14.46
N LEU A 107 -18.67 -19.71 15.15
CA LEU A 107 -19.00 -19.36 16.54
C LEU A 107 -20.14 -18.33 16.68
N GLY A 108 -20.74 -17.89 15.57
CA GLY A 108 -21.77 -16.85 15.56
C GLY A 108 -21.26 -15.42 15.81
N ILE A 109 -19.95 -15.18 15.71
CA ILE A 109 -19.34 -13.87 15.90
C ILE A 109 -19.31 -13.14 14.54
N PRO A 110 -19.93 -11.96 14.41
CA PRO A 110 -19.86 -11.15 13.20
C PRO A 110 -18.42 -10.78 12.83
N VAL A 111 -18.13 -10.68 11.52
CA VAL A 111 -16.81 -10.37 11.01
C VAL A 111 -16.83 -9.13 10.13
N VAL A 112 -16.01 -8.15 10.44
CA VAL A 112 -15.66 -7.04 9.54
C VAL A 112 -14.29 -7.29 8.96
N TYR A 113 -14.16 -7.23 7.62
CA TYR A 113 -12.87 -7.35 6.95
C TYR A 113 -12.46 -5.99 6.39
N TYR A 114 -11.41 -5.40 6.94
CA TYR A 114 -10.80 -4.17 6.48
C TYR A 114 -9.53 -4.47 5.69
N ILE A 115 -9.34 -3.84 4.54
CA ILE A 115 -8.27 -4.17 3.57
C ILE A 115 -8.36 -5.66 3.19
N ALA A 116 -9.52 -6.03 2.64
CA ALA A 116 -9.84 -7.40 2.31
C ALA A 116 -9.01 -7.94 1.12
N PRO A 117 -8.94 -9.29 0.91
CA PRO A 117 -8.14 -9.89 -0.14
C PRO A 117 -8.45 -9.34 -1.53
N THR A 118 -7.42 -9.17 -2.34
CA THR A 118 -7.55 -8.76 -3.75
C THR A 118 -8.20 -9.87 -4.58
N ILE A 119 -9.52 -9.80 -4.83
CA ILE A 119 -10.27 -10.79 -5.63
C ILE A 119 -10.44 -10.37 -7.10
N TRP A 120 -10.32 -9.08 -7.39
CA TRP A 120 -10.50 -8.50 -8.71
C TRP A 120 -9.37 -8.85 -9.70
N ALA A 121 -8.15 -9.04 -9.21
CA ALA A 121 -6.97 -9.34 -10.02
C ALA A 121 -6.73 -10.85 -10.19
N TRP A 122 -6.99 -11.64 -9.14
CA TRP A 122 -6.72 -13.07 -9.14
C TRP A 122 -7.55 -13.80 -8.07
N ASN A 123 -7.76 -15.11 -8.25
CA ASN A 123 -8.43 -15.98 -7.29
C ASN A 123 -9.86 -15.51 -6.91
N LYS A 124 -10.69 -15.26 -7.91
CA LYS A 124 -12.11 -14.91 -7.73
C LYS A 124 -12.88 -15.86 -6.79
N GLY A 125 -12.43 -17.11 -6.63
CA GLY A 125 -13.02 -18.08 -5.70
C GLY A 125 -13.06 -17.59 -4.25
N ARG A 126 -12.10 -16.77 -3.81
CA ARG A 126 -12.11 -16.16 -2.47
C ARG A 126 -13.33 -15.29 -2.19
N GLY A 127 -13.91 -14.66 -3.22
CA GLY A 127 -15.14 -13.86 -3.06
C GLY A 127 -16.30 -14.70 -2.52
N LYS A 128 -16.43 -15.96 -2.95
CA LYS A 128 -17.45 -16.88 -2.44
C LYS A 128 -17.23 -17.27 -0.97
N ASP A 129 -15.98 -17.42 -0.55
CA ASP A 129 -15.66 -17.75 0.84
C ASP A 129 -15.91 -16.55 1.76
N ILE A 130 -15.56 -15.34 1.30
CA ILE A 130 -15.83 -14.09 2.01
C ILE A 130 -17.33 -13.86 2.14
N ALA A 131 -18.11 -14.05 1.07
CA ALA A 131 -19.57 -13.93 1.12
C ALA A 131 -20.24 -14.85 2.16
N LYS A 132 -19.61 -15.97 2.50
CA LYS A 132 -20.13 -16.92 3.49
C LYS A 132 -19.72 -16.61 4.92
N THR A 133 -18.57 -15.97 5.13
CA THR A 133 -17.91 -15.92 6.44
C THR A 133 -17.69 -14.51 6.97
N VAL A 134 -17.84 -13.49 6.13
CA VAL A 134 -17.64 -12.09 6.48
C VAL A 134 -18.99 -11.38 6.47
N THR A 135 -19.31 -10.70 7.57
CA THR A 135 -20.55 -9.94 7.71
C THR A 135 -20.52 -8.66 6.89
N LYS A 136 -19.39 -7.95 6.89
CA LYS A 136 -19.21 -6.73 6.10
C LYS A 136 -17.75 -6.52 5.71
N VAL A 137 -17.51 -6.10 4.47
CA VAL A 137 -16.20 -5.68 3.97
C VAL A 137 -16.11 -4.16 3.98
N ALA A 138 -15.08 -3.60 4.64
CA ALA A 138 -14.71 -2.20 4.53
C ALA A 138 -13.62 -2.05 3.46
N SER A 139 -14.03 -1.72 2.24
CA SER A 139 -13.13 -1.64 1.09
C SER A 139 -12.48 -0.27 0.98
N ILE A 140 -11.18 -0.26 0.64
CA ILE A 140 -10.39 0.98 0.45
C ILE A 140 -10.27 1.40 -1.01
N PHE A 141 -10.77 0.59 -1.94
CA PHE A 141 -10.80 0.91 -3.37
C PHE A 141 -12.21 0.73 -3.94
N PRO A 142 -12.67 1.66 -4.82
CA PRO A 142 -14.04 1.59 -5.37
C PRO A 142 -14.26 0.35 -6.24
N PHE A 143 -13.26 -0.06 -7.04
CA PHE A 143 -13.35 -1.24 -7.90
C PHE A 143 -13.38 -2.56 -7.10
N GLU A 144 -12.87 -2.59 -5.87
CA GLU A 144 -13.00 -3.75 -4.97
C GLU A 144 -14.44 -3.91 -4.50
N ALA A 145 -15.10 -2.81 -4.16
CA ALA A 145 -16.51 -2.85 -3.77
C ALA A 145 -17.36 -3.46 -4.88
N GLU A 146 -17.17 -3.03 -6.13
CA GLU A 146 -17.83 -3.63 -7.30
C GLU A 146 -17.57 -5.15 -7.39
N ALA A 147 -16.29 -5.55 -7.27
CA ALA A 147 -15.90 -6.95 -7.38
C ALA A 147 -16.48 -7.83 -6.25
N TYR A 148 -16.61 -7.31 -5.03
CA TYR A 148 -17.24 -8.04 -3.93
C TYR A 148 -18.76 -8.14 -4.08
N GLN A 149 -19.41 -7.10 -4.59
CA GLN A 149 -20.86 -7.10 -4.85
C GLN A 149 -21.28 -8.20 -5.83
N GLU A 150 -20.44 -8.56 -6.83
CA GLU A 150 -20.68 -9.68 -7.75
C GLU A 150 -20.89 -11.02 -7.01
N PHE A 151 -20.35 -11.16 -5.79
CA PHE A 151 -20.50 -12.37 -4.95
C PHE A 151 -21.57 -12.23 -3.86
N GLY A 152 -22.31 -11.10 -3.84
CA GLY A 152 -23.34 -10.84 -2.83
C GLY A 152 -22.78 -10.48 -1.44
N VAL A 153 -21.52 -10.02 -1.37
CA VAL A 153 -20.91 -9.54 -0.13
C VAL A 153 -21.49 -8.17 0.24
N ASP A 154 -21.87 -7.98 1.51
CA ASP A 154 -22.15 -6.65 2.04
C ASP A 154 -20.80 -5.89 2.13
N VAL A 155 -20.61 -4.93 1.25
CA VAL A 155 -19.38 -4.16 1.12
C VAL A 155 -19.68 -2.68 1.15
N GLU A 156 -18.84 -1.94 1.90
CA GLU A 156 -18.89 -0.49 1.96
C GLU A 156 -17.54 0.08 1.54
N PHE A 157 -17.55 0.96 0.54
CA PHE A 157 -16.38 1.72 0.16
C PHE A 157 -16.16 2.84 1.18
N VAL A 158 -15.18 2.66 2.04
CA VAL A 158 -14.85 3.59 3.14
C VAL A 158 -13.86 4.68 2.73
N GLY A 159 -13.34 4.62 1.50
CA GLY A 159 -12.26 5.48 1.04
C GLY A 159 -10.88 4.96 1.41
N ASN A 160 -9.86 5.51 0.79
CA ASN A 160 -8.49 5.07 1.02
C ASN A 160 -7.82 5.88 2.13
N PRO A 161 -7.25 5.25 3.18
CA PRO A 161 -6.61 5.96 4.30
C PRO A 161 -5.39 6.80 3.87
N LEU A 162 -4.77 6.50 2.74
CA LEU A 162 -3.67 7.32 2.21
C LEU A 162 -4.09 8.74 1.88
N VAL A 163 -5.37 8.98 1.57
CA VAL A 163 -5.90 10.34 1.32
C VAL A 163 -5.74 11.25 2.55
N ASP A 164 -5.81 10.66 3.76
CA ASP A 164 -5.60 11.37 5.01
C ASP A 164 -4.13 11.56 5.38
N ILE A 165 -3.27 10.63 4.95
CA ILE A 165 -1.87 10.53 5.37
C ILE A 165 -0.94 11.26 4.39
N VAL A 166 -1.20 11.10 3.07
CA VAL A 166 -0.33 11.61 2.01
C VAL A 166 -0.56 13.11 1.81
N LYS A 167 0.18 13.89 2.57
CA LYS A 167 0.18 15.36 2.50
C LYS A 167 1.52 15.90 2.99
N PRO A 168 1.99 17.02 2.43
CA PRO A 168 3.21 17.66 2.91
C PRO A 168 2.97 18.26 4.30
N THR A 169 4.05 18.41 5.05
CA THR A 169 4.10 19.06 6.37
C THR A 169 4.85 20.37 6.33
N MET A 170 5.69 20.57 5.30
CA MET A 170 6.46 21.77 5.03
C MET A 170 5.83 22.60 3.91
N THR A 171 6.10 23.90 3.87
CA THR A 171 5.87 24.69 2.65
C THR A 171 6.83 24.23 1.54
N ARG A 172 6.56 24.61 0.29
CA ARG A 172 7.45 24.27 -0.83
C ARG A 172 8.85 24.85 -0.66
N GLU A 173 8.95 26.07 -0.13
CA GLU A 173 10.21 26.77 0.14
C GLU A 173 11.01 26.06 1.24
N GLU A 174 10.35 25.69 2.33
CA GLU A 174 10.97 24.92 3.42
C GLU A 174 11.47 23.56 2.92
N ALA A 175 10.68 22.87 2.11
CA ALA A 175 11.08 21.58 1.54
C ALA A 175 12.27 21.72 0.59
N CYS A 176 12.31 22.76 -0.28
CA CYS A 176 13.47 23.04 -1.12
C CYS A 176 14.72 23.28 -0.29
N ALA A 177 14.62 24.08 0.77
CA ALA A 177 15.74 24.34 1.66
C ALA A 177 16.20 23.07 2.42
N HIS A 178 15.24 22.27 2.90
CA HIS A 178 15.51 21.04 3.65
C HIS A 178 16.25 20.00 2.80
N PHE A 179 15.85 19.81 1.54
CA PHE A 179 16.46 18.82 0.64
C PHE A 179 17.62 19.38 -0.19
N GLY A 180 17.92 20.66 -0.10
CA GLY A 180 18.94 21.33 -0.92
C GLY A 180 18.54 21.38 -2.40
N ALA A 181 17.25 21.45 -2.69
CA ALA A 181 16.73 21.55 -4.04
C ALA A 181 16.69 23.01 -4.50
N PHE A 182 17.05 23.25 -5.77
CA PHE A 182 16.93 24.58 -6.36
C PHE A 182 15.49 24.78 -6.87
N PRO A 183 14.82 25.90 -6.57
CA PRO A 183 13.45 26.17 -6.98
C PRO A 183 13.20 26.08 -8.48
N GLU A 184 14.19 26.44 -9.31
CA GLU A 184 14.13 26.43 -10.77
C GLU A 184 14.51 25.07 -11.38
N ALA A 185 15.05 24.14 -10.59
CA ALA A 185 15.40 22.82 -11.09
C ALA A 185 14.14 21.92 -11.23
N ARG A 186 14.13 21.12 -12.30
CA ARG A 186 13.17 20.04 -12.43
C ARG A 186 13.66 18.84 -11.60
N ASN A 187 13.06 18.66 -10.42
CA ASN A 187 13.43 17.60 -9.50
C ASN A 187 12.78 16.29 -9.90
N ILE A 188 13.59 15.27 -10.13
CA ILE A 188 13.16 13.92 -10.53
C ILE A 188 13.32 12.97 -9.35
N LEU A 189 12.23 12.30 -8.98
CA LEU A 189 12.19 11.34 -7.90
C LEU A 189 12.48 9.94 -8.44
N LEU A 190 13.40 9.21 -7.81
CA LEU A 190 13.74 7.84 -8.14
C LEU A 190 13.30 6.92 -6.99
N MET A 191 12.30 6.08 -7.23
CA MET A 191 11.73 5.17 -6.23
C MET A 191 11.86 3.71 -6.66
N PRO A 192 13.04 3.09 -6.49
CA PRO A 192 13.32 1.74 -7.00
C PRO A 192 12.64 0.62 -6.22
N GLY A 193 11.87 0.94 -5.19
CA GLY A 193 11.19 -0.01 -4.33
C GLY A 193 11.79 -0.12 -2.93
N SER A 194 11.16 -0.92 -2.08
CA SER A 194 11.53 -1.13 -0.68
C SER A 194 12.17 -2.50 -0.40
N ARG A 195 12.31 -3.35 -1.41
CA ARG A 195 12.94 -4.65 -1.30
C ARG A 195 14.30 -4.66 -2.00
N LYS A 196 15.28 -5.34 -1.40
CA LYS A 196 16.63 -5.43 -1.97
C LYS A 196 16.67 -5.90 -3.42
N GLN A 197 15.82 -6.87 -3.78
CA GLN A 197 15.73 -7.40 -5.16
C GLN A 197 15.16 -6.35 -6.13
N GLU A 198 14.18 -5.55 -5.71
CA GLU A 198 13.62 -4.46 -6.52
C GLU A 198 14.70 -3.40 -6.79
N VAL A 199 15.38 -2.95 -5.74
CA VAL A 199 16.47 -1.97 -5.85
C VAL A 199 17.57 -2.48 -6.79
N GLN A 200 18.03 -3.71 -6.61
CA GLN A 200 19.07 -4.30 -7.46
C GLN A 200 18.63 -4.45 -8.92
N GLY A 201 17.34 -4.73 -9.16
CA GLY A 201 16.80 -4.93 -10.51
C GLY A 201 16.45 -3.64 -11.25
N LEU A 202 16.09 -2.58 -10.56
CA LEU A 202 15.52 -1.36 -11.17
C LEU A 202 16.46 -0.15 -11.06
N LEU A 203 17.14 0.06 -9.93
CA LEU A 203 17.97 1.24 -9.71
C LEU A 203 19.07 1.42 -10.77
N PRO A 204 19.79 0.36 -11.24
CA PRO A 204 20.77 0.52 -12.31
C PRO A 204 20.18 1.13 -13.60
N THR A 205 18.98 0.69 -14.00
CA THR A 205 18.32 1.25 -15.20
C THR A 205 17.86 2.70 -14.97
N MET A 206 17.36 3.03 -13.76
CA MET A 206 17.00 4.40 -13.40
C MET A 206 18.19 5.35 -13.45
N LEU A 207 19.34 4.92 -12.90
CA LEU A 207 20.56 5.73 -12.87
C LEU A 207 21.15 5.93 -14.28
N SER A 208 21.19 4.88 -15.10
CA SER A 208 21.62 5.02 -16.50
C SER A 208 20.70 5.97 -17.29
N ALA A 209 19.38 5.92 -17.03
CA ALA A 209 18.44 6.85 -17.66
C ALA A 209 18.64 8.28 -17.15
N ALA A 210 18.89 8.45 -15.84
CA ALA A 210 19.20 9.75 -15.26
C ALA A 210 20.47 10.38 -15.90
N GLU A 211 21.54 9.59 -16.08
CA GLU A 211 22.74 10.04 -16.79
C GLU A 211 22.44 10.49 -18.22
N GLU A 212 21.66 9.70 -18.95
CA GLU A 212 21.31 10.00 -20.34
C GLU A 212 20.46 11.28 -20.45
N LEU A 213 19.45 11.40 -19.59
CA LEU A 213 18.60 12.60 -19.50
C LEU A 213 19.39 13.86 -19.15
N ALA A 214 20.34 13.76 -18.21
CA ALA A 214 21.16 14.87 -17.77
C ALA A 214 22.12 15.40 -18.85
N LYS A 215 22.51 14.59 -19.85
CA LYS A 215 23.38 15.04 -20.95
C LYS A 215 22.75 16.18 -21.76
N SER A 216 21.46 16.21 -21.90
CA SER A 216 20.73 17.21 -22.70
C SER A 216 19.94 18.21 -21.87
N ARG A 217 19.89 18.05 -20.54
CA ARG A 217 19.07 18.85 -19.63
C ARG A 217 19.88 19.16 -18.35
N SER A 218 20.49 20.32 -18.30
CA SER A 218 21.31 20.78 -17.16
C SER A 218 20.47 21.22 -15.95
N ASP A 219 19.17 21.33 -16.10
CA ASP A 219 18.21 21.75 -15.08
C ASP A 219 17.60 20.59 -14.29
N LEU A 220 18.03 19.34 -14.51
CA LEU A 220 17.57 18.18 -13.77
C LEU A 220 18.35 17.97 -12.49
N ALA A 221 17.63 17.71 -11.40
CA ALA A 221 18.17 17.21 -10.13
C ALA A 221 17.47 15.89 -9.76
N PHE A 222 18.24 14.96 -9.20
CA PHE A 222 17.71 13.60 -8.92
C PHE A 222 17.76 13.31 -7.43
N PHE A 223 16.63 12.87 -6.90
CA PHE A 223 16.44 12.51 -5.49
C PHE A 223 16.03 11.04 -5.37
N LEU A 224 16.62 10.35 -4.38
CA LEU A 224 16.33 8.95 -4.08
C LEU A 224 15.98 8.81 -2.60
N PRO A 225 14.68 8.77 -2.24
CA PRO A 225 14.27 8.52 -0.88
C PRO A 225 14.59 7.08 -0.49
N ARG A 226 15.36 6.92 0.60
CA ARG A 226 15.75 5.61 1.10
C ARG A 226 14.61 4.97 1.89
N ALA A 227 14.15 3.82 1.45
CA ALA A 227 13.28 2.98 2.27
C ALA A 227 14.06 2.49 3.52
N HIS A 228 13.42 2.51 4.69
CA HIS A 228 14.07 2.10 5.96
C HIS A 228 14.58 0.65 5.93
N THR A 229 13.98 -0.20 5.10
CA THR A 229 14.37 -1.60 4.88
C THR A 229 15.66 -1.78 4.08
N ILE A 230 16.16 -0.71 3.44
CA ILE A 230 17.35 -0.75 2.58
C ILE A 230 18.51 -0.04 3.28
N PRO A 231 19.64 -0.73 3.54
CA PRO A 231 20.83 -0.09 4.07
C PRO A 231 21.35 0.99 3.11
N ARG A 232 21.75 2.15 3.65
CA ARG A 232 22.28 3.26 2.85
C ARG A 232 23.50 2.84 2.04
N ALA A 233 24.38 2.03 2.61
CA ALA A 233 25.58 1.53 1.93
C ALA A 233 25.26 0.70 0.67
N ASP A 234 24.13 -0.04 0.66
CA ASP A 234 23.71 -0.82 -0.51
C ASP A 234 23.33 0.12 -1.68
N LEU A 235 22.71 1.28 -1.39
CA LEU A 235 22.40 2.30 -2.40
C LEU A 235 23.67 3.00 -2.90
N GLU A 236 24.53 3.44 -1.99
CA GLU A 236 25.80 4.10 -2.31
C GLU A 236 26.71 3.22 -3.16
N ALA A 237 26.77 1.91 -2.87
CA ALA A 237 27.54 0.95 -3.66
C ALA A 237 27.05 0.80 -5.11
N ILE A 238 25.77 1.10 -5.38
CA ILE A 238 25.22 1.11 -6.74
C ILE A 238 25.49 2.49 -7.37
N ILE A 239 25.15 3.57 -6.67
CA ILE A 239 25.20 4.96 -7.19
C ILE A 239 26.64 5.37 -7.58
N GLN A 240 27.65 4.99 -6.82
CA GLN A 240 29.05 5.33 -7.10
C GLN A 240 29.59 4.85 -8.47
N LYS A 241 28.84 3.97 -9.16
CA LYS A 241 29.19 3.48 -10.50
C LYS A 241 28.71 4.43 -11.61
N TYR A 242 28.00 5.48 -11.25
CA TYR A 242 27.39 6.43 -12.16
C TYR A 242 27.92 7.84 -11.89
N SER A 243 27.96 8.67 -12.92
CA SER A 243 28.50 10.04 -12.85
C SER A 243 27.42 11.08 -12.50
N VAL A 244 26.14 10.75 -12.68
CA VAL A 244 25.03 11.66 -12.36
C VAL A 244 24.90 11.85 -10.85
N PRO A 245 24.85 13.10 -10.35
CA PRO A 245 24.65 13.37 -8.93
C PRO A 245 23.27 12.91 -8.46
N ILE A 246 23.22 12.09 -7.41
CA ILE A 246 22.00 11.61 -6.78
C ILE A 246 21.99 12.03 -5.30
N THR A 247 20.94 12.72 -4.89
CA THR A 247 20.71 13.07 -3.49
C THR A 247 19.88 11.96 -2.82
N ILE A 248 20.53 11.16 -1.96
CA ILE A 248 19.82 10.19 -1.11
C ILE A 248 19.16 10.95 0.04
N THR A 249 17.85 10.79 0.20
CA THR A 249 17.06 11.43 1.27
C THR A 249 16.49 10.42 2.26
N GLU A 250 16.16 10.86 3.47
CA GLU A 250 15.59 10.04 4.53
C GLU A 250 14.42 10.78 5.20
N GLY A 251 13.26 10.13 5.26
CA GLY A 251 12.06 10.73 5.84
C GLY A 251 11.46 11.85 4.99
N ASN A 252 10.38 12.44 5.49
CA ASN A 252 9.68 13.57 4.88
C ASN A 252 9.38 13.37 3.37
N ASN A 253 9.01 12.13 2.99
CA ASN A 253 8.85 11.76 1.58
C ASN A 253 7.78 12.59 0.86
N TYR A 254 6.72 12.99 1.56
CA TYR A 254 5.64 13.79 0.95
C TYR A 254 6.08 15.25 0.74
N ASP A 255 6.95 15.77 1.62
CA ASP A 255 7.57 17.07 1.44
C ASP A 255 8.57 17.06 0.27
N LEU A 256 9.28 15.95 0.07
CA LEU A 256 10.10 15.76 -1.13
C LEU A 256 9.24 15.67 -2.39
N MET A 257 8.16 14.88 -2.39
CA MET A 257 7.27 14.72 -3.53
C MET A 257 6.66 16.05 -3.99
N GLN A 258 6.28 16.96 -3.06
CA GLN A 258 5.69 18.25 -3.43
C GLN A 258 6.63 19.17 -4.22
N ILE A 259 7.94 18.97 -4.13
CA ILE A 259 8.94 19.74 -4.90
C ILE A 259 9.40 19.03 -6.17
N CYS A 260 8.97 17.77 -6.39
CA CYS A 260 9.34 17.01 -7.58
C CYS A 260 8.44 17.33 -8.78
N THR A 261 9.07 17.37 -9.96
CA THR A 261 8.41 17.56 -11.24
C THR A 261 7.87 16.24 -11.76
N ALA A 262 8.65 15.16 -11.65
CA ALA A 262 8.25 13.84 -12.11
C ALA A 262 8.92 12.74 -11.26
N CYS A 263 8.42 11.52 -11.41
CA CYS A 263 8.91 10.35 -10.68
C CYS A 263 9.12 9.15 -11.62
N ILE A 264 10.17 8.37 -11.35
CA ILE A 264 10.32 7.00 -11.87
C ILE A 264 10.14 6.07 -10.68
N ALA A 265 9.07 5.29 -10.65
CA ALA A 265 8.71 4.46 -9.51
C ALA A 265 8.58 2.98 -9.85
N ALA A 266 8.99 2.12 -8.92
CA ALA A 266 8.62 0.72 -8.91
C ALA A 266 7.11 0.56 -8.65
N SER A 267 6.51 -0.54 -9.13
CA SER A 267 5.11 -0.85 -8.84
C SER A 267 4.90 -1.09 -7.34
N GLY A 268 3.82 -0.54 -6.81
CA GLY A 268 3.42 -0.66 -5.40
C GLY A 268 2.67 0.56 -4.91
N THR A 269 2.53 0.68 -3.59
CA THR A 269 1.87 1.82 -2.92
C THR A 269 2.51 3.17 -3.29
N ALA A 270 3.81 3.17 -3.57
CA ALA A 270 4.55 4.38 -3.97
C ALA A 270 3.92 5.10 -5.18
N THR A 271 3.40 4.35 -6.17
CA THR A 271 2.73 4.96 -7.33
C THR A 271 1.41 5.62 -6.96
N LEU A 272 0.74 5.15 -5.92
CA LEU A 272 -0.46 5.77 -5.39
C LEU A 272 -0.12 7.03 -4.57
N GLU A 273 0.96 6.99 -3.80
CA GLU A 273 1.45 8.15 -3.05
C GLU A 273 1.86 9.28 -4.00
N THR A 274 2.59 8.98 -5.09
CA THR A 274 2.92 9.99 -6.10
C THR A 274 1.68 10.54 -6.79
N ALA A 275 0.66 9.69 -7.06
CA ALA A 275 -0.61 10.14 -7.61
C ALA A 275 -1.35 11.08 -6.66
N LEU A 276 -1.42 10.76 -5.38
CA LEU A 276 -2.04 11.61 -4.35
C LEU A 276 -1.33 12.96 -4.17
N MET A 277 -0.01 12.98 -4.40
CA MET A 277 0.81 14.19 -4.42
C MET A 277 0.79 14.90 -5.78
N ASN A 278 0.03 14.39 -6.74
CA ASN A 278 -0.10 14.93 -8.10
C ASN A 278 1.24 15.04 -8.83
N VAL A 279 2.13 14.05 -8.66
CA VAL A 279 3.44 13.97 -9.30
C VAL A 279 3.37 13.06 -10.53
N PRO A 280 3.53 13.56 -11.75
CA PRO A 280 3.63 12.74 -12.95
C PRO A 280 4.65 11.62 -12.81
N THR A 281 4.23 10.38 -13.08
CA THR A 281 5.01 9.20 -12.72
C THR A 281 5.12 8.23 -13.90
N LEU A 282 6.34 7.77 -14.17
CA LEU A 282 6.61 6.59 -14.97
C LEU A 282 6.76 5.38 -14.05
N LEU A 283 5.88 4.39 -14.21
CA LEU A 283 6.01 3.12 -13.50
C LEU A 283 6.95 2.19 -14.27
N ILE A 284 7.94 1.63 -13.58
CA ILE A 284 8.79 0.57 -14.12
C ILE A 284 8.77 -0.65 -13.20
N TYR A 285 8.70 -1.87 -13.75
CA TYR A 285 8.71 -3.06 -12.92
C TYR A 285 9.34 -4.27 -13.58
N LYS A 286 10.18 -4.98 -12.82
CA LYS A 286 10.78 -6.26 -13.20
C LYS A 286 10.60 -7.27 -12.10
N VAL A 287 10.18 -8.48 -12.45
CA VAL A 287 10.17 -9.65 -11.58
C VAL A 287 10.92 -10.79 -12.25
N ALA A 288 11.27 -11.83 -11.49
CA ALA A 288 11.89 -13.01 -12.08
C ALA A 288 11.05 -13.57 -13.25
N PRO A 289 11.64 -13.98 -14.37
CA PRO A 289 10.89 -14.40 -15.57
C PRO A 289 9.85 -15.48 -15.30
N ILE A 290 10.15 -16.42 -14.40
CA ILE A 290 9.23 -17.49 -13.98
C ILE A 290 8.01 -16.87 -13.26
N THR A 291 8.23 -15.94 -12.32
CA THR A 291 7.17 -15.25 -11.59
C THR A 291 6.28 -14.46 -12.54
N TYR A 292 6.87 -13.80 -13.53
CA TYR A 292 6.13 -13.06 -14.55
C TYR A 292 5.28 -13.99 -15.43
N GLY A 293 5.84 -15.11 -15.89
CA GLY A 293 5.10 -16.09 -16.69
C GLY A 293 3.89 -16.66 -15.95
N ILE A 294 4.07 -17.02 -14.68
CA ILE A 294 2.99 -17.49 -13.80
C ILE A 294 1.97 -16.37 -13.57
N GLY A 295 2.43 -15.15 -13.26
CA GLY A 295 1.57 -13.99 -13.06
C GLY A 295 0.69 -13.71 -14.28
N LYS A 296 1.26 -13.72 -15.49
CA LYS A 296 0.54 -13.49 -16.75
C LYS A 296 -0.55 -14.53 -17.04
N LEU A 297 -0.37 -15.76 -16.54
CA LEU A 297 -1.35 -16.84 -16.68
C LEU A 297 -2.49 -16.72 -15.63
N LEU A 298 -2.17 -16.25 -14.43
CA LEU A 298 -3.09 -16.23 -13.29
C LEU A 298 -3.82 -14.89 -13.14
N VAL A 299 -3.23 -13.80 -13.61
CA VAL A 299 -3.70 -12.42 -13.39
C VAL A 299 -4.17 -11.84 -14.72
N ASN A 300 -5.45 -11.53 -14.79
CA ASN A 300 -6.08 -10.97 -15.99
C ASN A 300 -6.22 -9.44 -15.86
N ILE A 301 -5.11 -8.74 -15.60
CA ILE A 301 -5.06 -7.27 -15.58
C ILE A 301 -4.13 -6.76 -16.68
N LYS A 302 -4.53 -5.65 -17.31
CA LYS A 302 -3.74 -5.01 -18.37
C LYS A 302 -2.66 -4.10 -17.78
N ASP A 303 -2.96 -3.45 -16.67
CA ASP A 303 -2.11 -2.48 -16.00
C ASP A 303 -1.88 -2.93 -14.55
N ILE A 304 -0.67 -2.68 -14.01
CA ILE A 304 -0.29 -3.08 -12.65
C ILE A 304 -0.19 -1.90 -11.68
N GLY A 305 -0.16 -0.68 -12.19
CA GLY A 305 -0.12 0.54 -11.41
C GLY A 305 -1.49 0.86 -10.82
N LEU A 306 -1.54 1.06 -9.51
CA LEU A 306 -2.79 1.41 -8.82
C LEU A 306 -3.51 2.62 -9.44
N PRO A 307 -2.82 3.72 -9.86
CA PRO A 307 -3.50 4.82 -10.53
C PRO A 307 -4.25 4.40 -11.80
N ASN A 308 -3.66 3.54 -12.64
CA ASN A 308 -4.27 3.04 -13.87
C ASN A 308 -5.47 2.13 -13.58
N ILE A 309 -5.34 1.28 -12.55
CA ILE A 309 -6.42 0.37 -12.12
C ILE A 309 -7.60 1.17 -11.59
N ILE A 310 -7.37 2.19 -10.75
CA ILE A 310 -8.41 3.06 -10.19
C ILE A 310 -9.11 3.83 -11.31
N ALA A 311 -8.35 4.43 -12.21
CA ALA A 311 -8.88 5.17 -13.34
C ALA A 311 -9.55 4.29 -14.41
N LYS A 312 -9.40 2.95 -14.33
CA LYS A 312 -9.84 1.98 -15.36
C LYS A 312 -9.29 2.29 -16.76
N ARG A 313 -8.20 3.03 -16.83
CA ARG A 313 -7.46 3.42 -18.06
C ARG A 313 -6.03 3.79 -17.73
N ARG A 314 -5.18 3.84 -18.73
CA ARG A 314 -3.78 4.23 -18.53
C ARG A 314 -3.67 5.74 -18.35
N VAL A 315 -3.37 6.18 -17.13
CA VAL A 315 -3.15 7.58 -16.72
C VAL A 315 -1.67 7.88 -16.45
N ILE A 316 -0.89 6.82 -16.18
CA ILE A 316 0.57 6.87 -16.11
C ILE A 316 1.16 5.80 -17.04
N PRO A 317 2.28 6.05 -17.71
CA PRO A 317 2.98 5.04 -18.50
C PRO A 317 3.53 3.93 -17.61
N GLU A 318 3.51 2.70 -18.14
CA GLU A 318 4.05 1.51 -17.48
C GLU A 318 5.02 0.79 -18.42
N LEU A 319 6.25 0.55 -17.97
CA LEU A 319 7.23 -0.28 -18.63
C LEU A 319 7.46 -1.54 -17.81
N LEU A 320 7.24 -2.70 -18.42
CA LEU A 320 7.28 -3.98 -17.73
C LEU A 320 8.34 -4.91 -18.33
N GLN A 321 9.08 -5.59 -17.48
CA GLN A 321 10.03 -6.64 -17.88
C GLN A 321 11.04 -6.18 -18.92
N GLY A 322 10.97 -6.73 -20.14
CA GLY A 322 11.86 -6.40 -21.26
C GLY A 322 11.72 -4.97 -21.80
N GLU A 323 10.59 -4.29 -21.49
CA GLU A 323 10.39 -2.89 -21.86
C GLU A 323 11.19 -1.94 -20.97
N VAL A 324 11.64 -2.38 -19.78
CA VAL A 324 12.43 -1.57 -18.85
C VAL A 324 13.88 -1.48 -19.37
N THR A 325 14.06 -0.66 -20.40
CA THR A 325 15.36 -0.32 -20.98
C THR A 325 15.67 1.16 -20.77
N VAL A 326 16.94 1.55 -20.79
CA VAL A 326 17.34 2.96 -20.67
C VAL A 326 16.66 3.81 -21.73
N SER A 327 16.62 3.33 -22.99
CA SER A 327 16.00 4.06 -24.10
C SER A 327 14.51 4.32 -23.87
N ASN A 328 13.75 3.30 -23.43
CA ASN A 328 12.31 3.46 -23.19
C ASN A 328 12.04 4.36 -21.98
N VAL A 329 12.83 4.22 -20.90
CA VAL A 329 12.71 5.11 -19.73
C VAL A 329 13.00 6.55 -20.11
N CYS A 330 14.05 6.81 -20.91
CA CYS A 330 14.36 8.16 -21.39
C CYS A 330 13.26 8.69 -22.32
N HIS A 331 12.69 7.84 -23.19
CA HIS A 331 11.60 8.24 -24.08
C HIS A 331 10.38 8.69 -23.29
N GLU A 332 9.87 7.85 -22.39
CA GLU A 332 8.69 8.16 -21.57
C GLU A 332 8.92 9.39 -20.66
N MET A 333 10.10 9.46 -20.03
CA MET A 333 10.44 10.62 -19.21
C MET A 333 10.56 11.90 -20.03
N SER A 334 11.07 11.82 -21.25
CA SER A 334 11.12 13.00 -22.14
C SER A 334 9.73 13.47 -22.56
N GLN A 335 8.79 12.56 -22.83
CA GLN A 335 7.39 12.93 -23.07
C GLN A 335 6.79 13.67 -21.85
N ILE A 336 7.03 13.16 -20.64
CA ILE A 336 6.54 13.79 -19.41
C ILE A 336 7.19 15.18 -19.19
N LEU A 337 8.49 15.32 -19.46
CA LEU A 337 9.25 16.53 -19.11
C LEU A 337 9.15 17.64 -20.16
N ASP A 338 9.00 17.29 -21.43
CA ASP A 338 9.13 18.24 -22.55
C ASP A 338 7.80 18.51 -23.25
N ASP A 339 6.77 17.65 -23.10
CA ASP A 339 5.43 17.87 -23.65
C ASP A 339 4.48 18.40 -22.56
N THR A 340 4.22 19.70 -22.61
CA THR A 340 3.33 20.36 -21.63
C THR A 340 1.91 19.77 -21.65
N ALA A 341 1.40 19.36 -22.82
CA ALA A 341 0.04 18.80 -22.91
C ALA A 341 -0.04 17.44 -22.21
N ILE A 342 0.96 16.57 -22.41
CA ILE A 342 1.06 15.28 -21.71
C ILE A 342 1.20 15.50 -20.22
N TYR A 343 2.07 16.41 -19.80
CA TYR A 343 2.30 16.73 -18.39
C TYR A 343 1.02 17.20 -17.68
N GLU A 344 0.35 18.19 -18.23
CA GLU A 344 -0.87 18.74 -17.62
C GLU A 344 -2.04 17.73 -17.67
N GLN A 345 -2.18 16.97 -18.75
CA GLN A 345 -3.19 15.92 -18.80
C GLN A 345 -2.96 14.86 -17.73
N MET A 346 -1.72 14.42 -17.53
CA MET A 346 -1.38 13.46 -16.48
C MET A 346 -1.73 14.00 -15.09
N LYS A 347 -1.44 15.27 -14.81
CA LYS A 347 -1.81 15.90 -13.52
C LYS A 347 -3.32 15.96 -13.31
N LEU A 348 -4.09 16.27 -14.37
CA LEU A 348 -5.56 16.23 -14.28
C LEU A 348 -6.06 14.82 -13.98
N ASP A 349 -5.48 13.82 -14.65
CA ASP A 349 -5.84 12.42 -14.44
C ASP A 349 -5.48 11.94 -13.01
N LEU A 350 -4.32 12.31 -12.49
CA LEU A 350 -3.91 11.98 -11.13
C LEU A 350 -4.80 12.68 -10.07
N ALA A 351 -5.19 13.92 -10.34
CA ALA A 351 -6.16 14.62 -9.49
C ALA A 351 -7.51 13.90 -9.47
N GLN A 352 -7.97 13.34 -10.60
CA GLN A 352 -9.18 12.53 -10.65
C GLN A 352 -9.02 11.22 -9.86
N VAL A 353 -7.87 10.53 -9.98
CA VAL A 353 -7.56 9.33 -9.17
C VAL A 353 -7.67 9.63 -7.67
N LYS A 354 -7.21 10.82 -7.23
CA LYS A 354 -7.36 11.25 -5.83
C LYS A 354 -8.83 11.39 -5.43
N VAL A 355 -9.67 11.93 -6.30
CA VAL A 355 -11.13 12.04 -6.06
C VAL A 355 -11.76 10.66 -5.98
N ASP A 356 -11.39 9.74 -6.88
CA ASP A 356 -11.92 8.38 -6.95
C ASP A 356 -11.55 7.54 -5.71
N LEU A 357 -10.46 7.87 -5.01
CA LEU A 357 -10.06 7.24 -3.74
C LEU A 357 -10.94 7.65 -2.54
N GLY A 358 -11.86 8.58 -2.74
CA GLY A 358 -12.84 9.03 -1.76
C GLY A 358 -12.38 10.23 -0.94
N ALA A 359 -13.31 10.74 -0.15
CA ALA A 359 -13.06 11.88 0.73
C ALA A 359 -12.17 11.51 1.93
N PRO A 360 -11.46 12.46 2.53
CA PRO A 360 -10.78 12.27 3.83
C PRO A 360 -11.71 11.69 4.91
N GLY A 361 -11.14 11.07 5.95
CA GLY A 361 -11.89 10.46 7.05
C GLY A 361 -12.19 8.97 6.83
N ALA A 362 -11.41 8.27 6.00
CA ALA A 362 -11.56 6.84 5.75
C ALA A 362 -11.53 6.02 7.04
N VAL A 363 -10.60 6.31 7.95
CA VAL A 363 -10.44 5.59 9.23
C VAL A 363 -11.66 5.74 10.13
N GLN A 364 -12.30 6.92 10.16
CA GLN A 364 -13.53 7.18 10.91
C GLN A 364 -14.69 6.35 10.35
N ARG A 365 -14.82 6.28 9.01
CA ARG A 365 -15.84 5.45 8.37
C ARG A 365 -15.63 3.95 8.64
N VAL A 366 -14.37 3.47 8.68
CA VAL A 366 -14.06 2.10 9.13
C VAL A 366 -14.54 1.86 10.56
N ALA A 367 -14.26 2.79 11.48
CA ALA A 367 -14.71 2.71 12.86
C ALA A 367 -16.26 2.67 12.95
N ASP A 368 -16.96 3.44 12.11
CA ASP A 368 -18.42 3.44 12.05
C ASP A 368 -18.97 2.12 11.50
N VAL A 369 -18.35 1.55 10.48
CA VAL A 369 -18.68 0.22 9.96
C VAL A 369 -18.55 -0.85 11.05
N ILE A 370 -17.41 -0.85 11.77
CA ILE A 370 -17.16 -1.81 12.85
C ILE A 370 -18.20 -1.67 13.96
N ALA A 371 -18.45 -0.44 14.41
CA ALA A 371 -19.42 -0.17 15.46
C ALA A 371 -20.85 -0.56 15.03
N SER A 372 -21.23 -0.29 13.78
CA SER A 372 -22.55 -0.68 13.25
C SER A 372 -22.78 -2.17 13.24
N VAL A 373 -21.73 -2.97 12.99
CA VAL A 373 -21.79 -4.43 13.01
C VAL A 373 -21.81 -4.95 14.46
N ALA A 374 -20.98 -4.38 15.33
CA ALA A 374 -20.88 -4.79 16.73
C ALA A 374 -22.13 -4.47 17.56
N MET A 375 -22.89 -3.43 17.18
CA MET A 375 -24.11 -3.00 17.90
C MET A 375 -25.42 -3.52 17.29
N LYS A 376 -25.38 -4.16 16.12
CA LYS A 376 -26.56 -4.90 15.61
C LYS A 376 -26.80 -6.07 16.55
N GLU A 377 -27.93 -6.07 17.25
CA GLU A 377 -28.42 -7.23 17.97
C GLU A 377 -28.49 -8.45 17.01
N ALA A 378 -27.98 -9.57 17.48
CA ALA A 378 -27.96 -10.83 16.76
C ALA A 378 -29.38 -11.37 16.53
#